data_eb106842a55a1f68636dccda76c7e887
#
_entry.id   eb106842a55a1f68636dccda76c7e887
#
_cell.length_a   1.000
_cell.length_b   1.000
_cell.length_c   1.000
_cell.angle_alpha   90.00
_cell.angle_beta   90.00
_cell.angle_gamma   90.00
#
_symmetry.space_group_name_H-M   'P 1'
#
loop_
_entity.id
_entity.type
_entity.pdbx_description
1 polymer ?
#
loop_
_entity_poly.entity_id
_entity_poly.type
_entity_poly.pdbx_seq_one_letter_code
_entity_poly.pdbx_strand_id
1 'polypeptide(L)'
;MCIRDRNNEGYGDSSSTMTMELISKKGDVVTRELRFKRLEVPEDGDKSIAVFESPRDVKGVAILSYAHKQEADDQWLYLPALKRVKRIASKNKSGPFLGSEFSFEDFSFQEVEKYEYEYIKDESYLGKDCFVIKRIPLDPYSGYTKQLVWIDKEDYLVQKIHHFDRKSFHLKTQTFGEYKQYLGFFWQPHRIEMQNHQNGKSSVLKFEEVLFKQGLTANDFSQNSLKRSR
;
A
#
# COMPACT_ATOMS: atom_id res chain seq x y z
N MET A 1 10.50 -14.01 -4.62
CA MET A 1 9.34 -13.14 -4.88
C MET A 1 8.13 -13.96 -5.30
N CYS A 2 8.18 -14.76 -6.37
CA CYS A 2 7.01 -15.52 -6.85
C CYS A 2 6.29 -16.39 -5.80
N ILE A 3 7.00 -16.98 -4.83
CA ILE A 3 6.37 -17.79 -3.76
C ILE A 3 5.49 -16.91 -2.88
N ARG A 4 6.00 -15.76 -2.44
CA ARG A 4 5.26 -14.79 -1.63
C ARG A 4 3.98 -14.34 -2.34
N ASP A 5 4.09 -14.02 -3.62
CA ASP A 5 2.98 -13.44 -4.38
C ASP A 5 1.88 -14.48 -4.61
N ARG A 6 2.25 -15.73 -4.92
CA ARG A 6 1.30 -16.85 -5.00
C ARG A 6 0.57 -17.14 -3.69
N ASN A 7 1.23 -16.94 -2.54
CA ASN A 7 0.60 -17.10 -1.22
C ASN A 7 -0.43 -15.99 -0.91
N ASN A 8 -0.44 -14.92 -1.69
CA ASN A 8 -1.38 -13.81 -1.57
C ASN A 8 -2.47 -13.78 -2.64
N GLU A 9 -2.54 -14.79 -3.51
CA GLU A 9 -3.59 -14.96 -4.52
C GLU A 9 -4.70 -15.88 -4.00
N GLY A 10 -5.90 -15.78 -4.59
CA GLY A 10 -7.04 -16.63 -4.30
C GLY A 10 -7.92 -16.15 -3.14
N TYR A 11 -7.72 -14.93 -2.65
CA TYR A 11 -8.56 -14.36 -1.58
C TYR A 11 -9.91 -13.84 -2.09
N GLY A 12 -10.04 -13.56 -3.39
CA GLY A 12 -11.24 -13.08 -4.07
C GLY A 12 -11.53 -11.61 -3.81
N ASP A 13 -12.18 -11.30 -2.69
CA ASP A 13 -12.45 -9.94 -2.27
C ASP A 13 -12.28 -9.77 -0.76
N SER A 14 -12.05 -8.54 -0.32
CA SER A 14 -12.01 -8.21 1.11
C SER A 14 -12.47 -6.78 1.40
N SER A 15 -12.92 -6.57 2.62
CA SER A 15 -13.17 -5.26 3.20
C SER A 15 -12.51 -5.15 4.58
N SER A 16 -12.12 -3.95 4.98
CA SER A 16 -11.59 -3.68 6.31
C SER A 16 -11.86 -2.24 6.72
N THR A 17 -11.89 -2.00 8.02
CA THR A 17 -11.69 -0.69 8.60
C THR A 17 -10.20 -0.46 8.85
N MET A 18 -9.77 0.77 8.73
CA MET A 18 -8.37 1.15 8.91
C MET A 18 -8.27 2.44 9.70
N THR A 19 -7.26 2.50 10.56
CA THR A 19 -6.82 3.74 11.20
C THR A 19 -5.49 4.15 10.60
N MET A 20 -5.38 5.43 10.19
CA MET A 20 -4.14 6.06 9.73
C MET A 20 -3.71 7.13 10.73
N GLU A 21 -2.57 6.95 11.36
CA GLU A 21 -1.94 7.94 12.24
C GLU A 21 -0.84 8.70 11.47
N LEU A 22 -0.91 10.02 11.48
CA LEU A 22 0.13 10.90 10.95
C LEU A 22 0.87 11.50 12.13
N ILE A 23 2.16 11.22 12.25
CA ILE A 23 2.97 11.58 13.41
C ILE A 23 3.99 12.64 12.97
N SER A 24 3.94 13.81 13.59
CA SER A 24 4.88 14.89 13.33
C SER A 24 6.27 14.57 13.90
N LYS A 25 7.31 15.30 13.46
CA LYS A 25 8.65 15.20 14.04
C LYS A 25 8.70 15.44 15.55
N LYS A 26 7.70 16.18 16.08
CA LYS A 26 7.59 16.49 17.52
C LYS A 26 6.78 15.44 18.30
N GLY A 27 6.18 14.45 17.59
CA GLY A 27 5.35 13.43 18.19
C GLY A 27 3.85 13.76 18.24
N ASP A 28 3.41 14.90 17.67
CA ASP A 28 1.98 15.17 17.56
C ASP A 28 1.32 14.18 16.61
N VAL A 29 0.16 13.68 16.96
CA VAL A 29 -0.55 12.64 16.20
C VAL A 29 -1.88 13.17 15.68
N VAL A 30 -2.12 12.99 14.40
CA VAL A 30 -3.43 13.17 13.76
C VAL A 30 -3.94 11.83 13.30
N THR A 31 -5.13 11.44 13.76
CA THR A 31 -5.74 10.14 13.42
C THR A 31 -6.82 10.32 12.37
N ARG A 32 -6.89 9.39 11.42
CA ARG A 32 -7.90 9.30 10.37
C ARG A 32 -8.46 7.90 10.32
N GLU A 33 -9.75 7.78 10.11
CA GLU A 33 -10.43 6.50 9.92
C GLU A 33 -10.80 6.33 8.45
N LEU A 34 -10.62 5.11 7.94
CA LEU A 34 -10.87 4.76 6.56
C LEU A 34 -11.61 3.42 6.48
N ARG A 35 -12.46 3.29 5.45
CA ARG A 35 -12.89 1.98 4.95
C ARG A 35 -12.05 1.62 3.74
N PHE A 36 -11.61 0.37 3.68
CA PHE A 36 -10.83 -0.16 2.58
C PHE A 36 -11.52 -1.38 1.99
N LYS A 37 -11.59 -1.47 0.67
CA LYS A 37 -12.07 -2.62 -0.06
C LYS A 37 -11.07 -3.02 -1.13
N ARG A 38 -10.98 -4.32 -1.39
CA ARG A 38 -10.11 -4.90 -2.40
C ARG A 38 -10.87 -5.96 -3.19
N LEU A 39 -10.59 -6.04 -4.48
CA LEU A 39 -11.06 -7.09 -5.38
C LEU A 39 -9.86 -7.65 -6.13
N GLU A 40 -9.69 -8.95 -6.05
CA GLU A 40 -8.69 -9.67 -6.82
C GLU A 40 -9.10 -9.77 -8.29
N VAL A 41 -8.18 -9.50 -9.20
CA VAL A 41 -8.37 -9.61 -10.64
C VAL A 41 -7.17 -10.38 -11.23
N PRO A 42 -7.22 -11.74 -11.23
CA PRO A 42 -6.07 -12.59 -11.58
C PRO A 42 -5.51 -12.36 -12.97
N GLU A 43 -6.34 -11.92 -13.93
CA GLU A 43 -5.95 -11.72 -15.32
C GLU A 43 -5.13 -10.45 -15.54
N ASP A 44 -5.25 -9.46 -14.67
CA ASP A 44 -4.57 -8.16 -14.82
C ASP A 44 -3.88 -7.73 -13.53
N GLY A 45 -4.61 -7.15 -12.61
CA GLY A 45 -4.12 -6.68 -11.31
C GLY A 45 -5.27 -6.19 -10.44
N ASP A 46 -5.04 -6.19 -9.14
CA ASP A 46 -6.08 -5.95 -8.15
C ASP A 46 -6.67 -4.54 -8.19
N LYS A 47 -7.94 -4.42 -7.81
CA LYS A 47 -8.62 -3.15 -7.63
C LYS A 47 -8.80 -2.85 -6.15
N SER A 48 -8.63 -1.59 -5.78
CA SER A 48 -8.91 -1.16 -4.41
C SER A 48 -9.60 0.18 -4.35
N ILE A 49 -10.36 0.37 -3.28
CA ILE A 49 -10.96 1.66 -2.94
C ILE A 49 -10.76 1.93 -1.44
N ALA A 50 -10.23 3.09 -1.10
CA ALA A 50 -10.15 3.59 0.26
C ALA A 50 -11.00 4.86 0.40
N VAL A 51 -11.80 4.95 1.45
CA VAL A 51 -12.70 6.07 1.72
C VAL A 51 -12.46 6.57 3.12
N PHE A 52 -12.15 7.85 3.27
CA PHE A 52 -11.98 8.49 4.58
C PHE A 52 -13.33 8.76 5.25
N GLU A 53 -13.48 8.31 6.49
CA GLU A 53 -14.68 8.49 7.30
C GLU A 53 -14.53 9.64 8.31
N SER A 54 -13.32 9.83 8.83
CA SER A 54 -12.98 10.90 9.76
C SER A 54 -11.52 11.33 9.60
N PRO A 55 -11.14 12.53 10.08
CA PRO A 55 -11.98 13.62 10.58
C PRO A 55 -12.71 14.40 9.47
N ARG A 56 -13.46 15.41 9.83
CA ARG A 56 -14.38 16.16 8.93
C ARG A 56 -13.68 16.77 7.70
N ASP A 57 -12.44 17.19 7.83
CA ASP A 57 -11.65 17.82 6.75
C ASP A 57 -11.32 16.86 5.60
N VAL A 58 -11.21 15.57 5.89
CA VAL A 58 -10.95 14.51 4.87
C VAL A 58 -12.14 13.59 4.62
N LYS A 59 -13.22 13.72 5.40
CA LYS A 59 -14.38 12.83 5.28
C LYS A 59 -14.94 12.81 3.86
N GLY A 60 -15.12 11.58 3.32
CA GLY A 60 -15.63 11.31 1.97
C GLY A 60 -14.57 11.50 0.86
N VAL A 61 -13.34 11.90 1.20
CA VAL A 61 -12.23 11.77 0.25
C VAL A 61 -12.03 10.29 -0.02
N ALA A 62 -11.92 9.91 -1.29
CA ALA A 62 -11.75 8.51 -1.66
C ALA A 62 -10.70 8.36 -2.76
N ILE A 63 -9.93 7.28 -2.70
CA ILE A 63 -9.01 6.87 -3.75
C ILE A 63 -9.47 5.53 -4.32
N LEU A 64 -9.50 5.43 -5.64
CA LEU A 64 -9.68 4.20 -6.41
C LEU A 64 -8.38 3.90 -7.12
N SER A 65 -7.88 2.67 -6.99
CA SER A 65 -6.67 2.20 -7.66
C SER A 65 -6.97 0.93 -8.45
N TYR A 66 -6.49 0.87 -9.68
CA TYR A 66 -6.38 -0.34 -10.48
C TYR A 66 -4.90 -0.62 -10.68
N ALA A 67 -4.44 -1.73 -10.16
CA ALA A 67 -3.13 -2.27 -10.52
C ALA A 67 -3.24 -2.91 -11.91
N HIS A 68 -2.14 -2.94 -12.63
CA HIS A 68 -2.00 -3.63 -13.90
C HIS A 68 -0.67 -4.37 -13.89
N LYS A 69 -0.62 -5.60 -14.40
CA LYS A 69 0.62 -6.39 -14.43
C LYS A 69 1.69 -5.82 -15.35
N GLN A 70 1.29 -5.28 -16.50
CA GLN A 70 2.20 -4.78 -17.53
C GLN A 70 2.15 -3.27 -17.70
N GLU A 71 0.97 -2.66 -17.55
CA GLU A 71 0.77 -1.24 -17.77
C GLU A 71 0.95 -0.43 -16.48
N ALA A 72 1.01 0.89 -16.61
CA ALA A 72 1.03 1.79 -15.47
C ALA A 72 -0.32 1.75 -14.74
N ASP A 73 -0.31 1.65 -13.42
CA ASP A 73 -1.52 1.65 -12.60
C ASP A 73 -2.37 2.88 -12.84
N ASP A 74 -3.67 2.72 -12.73
CA ASP A 74 -4.62 3.81 -12.74
C ASP A 74 -5.07 4.18 -11.34
N GLN A 75 -5.03 5.48 -11.02
CA GLN A 75 -5.51 5.99 -9.74
C GLN A 75 -6.39 7.22 -9.93
N TRP A 76 -7.50 7.25 -9.19
CA TRP A 76 -8.43 8.39 -9.15
C TRP A 76 -8.70 8.81 -7.73
N LEU A 77 -8.62 10.11 -7.49
CA LEU A 77 -8.94 10.75 -6.21
C LEU A 77 -10.27 11.49 -6.34
N TYR A 78 -11.22 11.18 -5.48
CA TYR A 78 -12.44 11.94 -5.32
C TYR A 78 -12.29 12.96 -4.19
N LEU A 79 -12.61 14.21 -4.49
CA LEU A 79 -12.58 15.33 -3.55
C LEU A 79 -14.02 15.84 -3.34
N PRO A 80 -14.66 15.52 -2.20
CA PRO A 80 -16.07 15.87 -1.94
C PRO A 80 -16.33 17.37 -2.00
N ALA A 81 -15.41 18.18 -1.47
CA ALA A 81 -15.52 19.66 -1.47
C ALA A 81 -15.61 20.22 -2.89
N LEU A 82 -14.99 19.57 -3.87
CA LEU A 82 -15.02 19.97 -5.28
C LEU A 82 -16.04 19.16 -6.09
N LYS A 83 -16.63 18.12 -5.51
CA LYS A 83 -17.51 17.12 -6.19
C LYS A 83 -16.87 16.57 -7.48
N ARG A 84 -15.55 16.40 -7.48
CA ARG A 84 -14.78 16.00 -8.66
C ARG A 84 -13.95 14.75 -8.41
N VAL A 85 -13.90 13.89 -9.43
CA VAL A 85 -12.94 12.81 -9.56
C VAL A 85 -11.76 13.33 -10.38
N LYS A 86 -10.56 13.18 -9.88
CA LYS A 86 -9.32 13.59 -10.54
C LYS A 86 -8.43 12.36 -10.74
N ARG A 87 -8.03 12.07 -11.97
CA ARG A 87 -7.02 11.04 -12.24
C ARG A 87 -5.65 11.52 -11.74
N ILE A 88 -4.94 10.67 -11.04
CA ILE A 88 -3.56 10.92 -10.61
C ILE A 88 -2.65 10.56 -11.78
N ALA A 89 -2.00 11.56 -12.37
CA ALA A 89 -1.04 11.32 -13.45
C ALA A 89 0.16 10.51 -12.92
N SER A 90 0.73 9.62 -13.73
CA SER A 90 1.85 8.75 -13.34
C SER A 90 3.02 9.53 -12.71
N LYS A 91 3.38 10.69 -13.27
CA LYS A 91 4.42 11.58 -12.72
C LYS A 91 4.14 12.13 -11.31
N ASN A 92 2.89 12.05 -10.84
CA ASN A 92 2.47 12.56 -9.51
C ASN A 92 2.29 11.44 -8.49
N LYS A 93 2.45 10.17 -8.86
CA LYS A 93 2.27 9.03 -7.95
C LYS A 93 3.32 8.99 -6.82
N SER A 94 4.49 9.56 -7.04
CA SER A 94 5.52 9.72 -6.01
C SER A 94 5.22 10.80 -4.96
N GLY A 95 4.15 11.58 -5.15
CA GLY A 95 3.71 12.59 -4.18
C GLY A 95 3.10 11.98 -2.92
N PRO A 96 3.08 12.74 -1.80
CA PRO A 96 2.56 12.25 -0.53
C PRO A 96 1.04 12.03 -0.60
N PHE A 97 0.58 10.90 -0.05
CA PHE A 97 -0.84 10.58 0.03
C PHE A 97 -1.49 11.35 1.18
N LEU A 98 -2.22 12.41 0.82
CA LEU A 98 -2.99 13.25 1.76
C LEU A 98 -2.20 13.70 3.00
N GLY A 99 -0.92 14.00 2.85
CA GLY A 99 -0.06 14.49 3.93
C GLY A 99 0.51 13.41 4.83
N SER A 100 0.28 12.14 4.54
CA SER A 100 0.98 11.02 5.17
C SER A 100 2.38 10.84 4.59
N GLU A 101 3.21 10.01 5.22
CA GLU A 101 4.52 9.62 4.68
C GLU A 101 4.43 8.51 3.63
N PHE A 102 3.26 7.94 3.41
CA PHE A 102 2.98 7.11 2.23
C PHE A 102 2.83 8.00 0.99
N SER A 103 3.29 7.52 -0.15
CA SER A 103 3.03 8.11 -1.47
C SER A 103 1.84 7.42 -2.15
N PHE A 104 1.31 8.00 -3.21
CA PHE A 104 0.23 7.36 -3.98
C PHE A 104 0.69 6.01 -4.56
N GLU A 105 1.95 5.86 -4.95
CA GLU A 105 2.51 4.59 -5.44
C GLU A 105 2.59 3.50 -4.37
N ASP A 106 2.63 3.86 -3.08
CA ASP A 106 2.63 2.89 -1.97
C ASP A 106 1.26 2.25 -1.74
N PHE A 107 0.19 2.81 -2.33
CA PHE A 107 -1.18 2.27 -2.30
C PHE A 107 -1.54 1.47 -3.56
N SER A 108 -0.62 1.29 -4.48
CA SER A 108 -0.76 0.35 -5.58
C SER A 108 -0.29 -1.04 -5.14
N PHE A 109 -0.95 -2.09 -5.66
CA PHE A 109 -0.46 -3.45 -5.43
C PHE A 109 0.85 -3.66 -6.18
N GLN A 110 1.74 -4.39 -5.55
CA GLN A 110 3.08 -4.59 -6.06
C GLN A 110 3.12 -5.87 -6.89
N GLU A 111 2.90 -5.72 -8.19
CA GLU A 111 3.06 -6.80 -9.15
C GLU A 111 4.54 -7.13 -9.35
N VAL A 112 4.85 -8.43 -9.46
CA VAL A 112 6.25 -8.91 -9.60
C VAL A 112 6.89 -8.37 -10.87
N GLU A 113 6.12 -8.28 -11.94
CA GLU A 113 6.55 -7.89 -13.27
C GLU A 113 7.01 -6.43 -13.35
N LYS A 114 6.68 -5.61 -12.35
CA LYS A 114 7.01 -4.18 -12.31
C LYS A 114 8.38 -3.85 -11.75
N TYR A 115 9.16 -4.86 -11.41
CA TYR A 115 10.48 -4.67 -10.79
C TYR A 115 11.51 -5.62 -11.37
N GLU A 116 12.74 -5.15 -11.45
CA GLU A 116 13.92 -6.02 -11.50
C GLU A 116 14.34 -6.40 -10.08
N TYR A 117 14.84 -7.63 -9.92
CA TYR A 117 15.18 -8.18 -8.62
C TYR A 117 16.62 -8.70 -8.59
N GLU A 118 17.30 -8.44 -7.46
CA GLU A 118 18.63 -8.95 -7.19
C GLU A 118 18.69 -9.45 -5.74
N TYR A 119 19.14 -10.69 -5.53
CA TYR A 119 19.47 -11.17 -4.19
C TYR A 119 20.74 -10.49 -3.68
N ILE A 120 20.70 -9.95 -2.46
CA ILE A 120 21.83 -9.26 -1.87
C ILE A 120 22.54 -10.12 -0.82
N LYS A 121 21.79 -10.61 0.18
CA LYS A 121 22.31 -11.37 1.32
C LYS A 121 21.21 -11.98 2.15
N ASP A 122 21.62 -12.83 3.09
CA ASP A 122 20.80 -13.22 4.24
C ASP A 122 21.10 -12.29 5.42
N GLU A 123 20.10 -11.92 6.17
CA GLU A 123 20.23 -11.08 7.37
C GLU A 123 19.11 -11.37 8.36
N SER A 124 19.46 -11.48 9.65
CA SER A 124 18.42 -11.60 10.68
C SER A 124 17.79 -10.24 10.97
N TYR A 125 16.47 -10.20 11.06
CA TYR A 125 15.70 -9.02 11.45
C TYR A 125 14.66 -9.38 12.49
N LEU A 126 14.73 -8.77 13.68
CA LEU A 126 13.84 -9.04 14.83
C LEU A 126 13.72 -10.54 15.18
N GLY A 127 14.84 -11.26 15.09
CA GLY A 127 14.90 -12.69 15.40
C GLY A 127 14.42 -13.62 14.29
N LYS A 128 14.06 -13.10 13.13
CA LYS A 128 13.69 -13.88 11.94
C LYS A 128 14.82 -13.87 10.92
N ASP A 129 15.14 -15.04 10.38
CA ASP A 129 16.05 -15.14 9.23
C ASP A 129 15.37 -14.64 7.97
N CYS A 130 15.97 -13.66 7.30
CA CYS A 130 15.41 -13.01 6.13
C CYS A 130 16.33 -13.11 4.92
N PHE A 131 15.73 -13.23 3.74
CA PHE A 131 16.35 -12.82 2.49
C PHE A 131 16.31 -11.30 2.37
N VAL A 132 17.42 -10.67 2.01
CA VAL A 132 17.46 -9.26 1.62
C VAL A 132 17.51 -9.20 0.11
N ILE A 133 16.48 -8.66 -0.49
CA ILE A 133 16.31 -8.53 -1.94
C ILE A 133 16.30 -7.06 -2.32
N LYS A 134 17.15 -6.67 -3.27
CA LYS A 134 17.03 -5.39 -3.96
C LYS A 134 15.98 -5.52 -5.06
N ARG A 135 15.06 -4.57 -5.13
CA ARG A 135 14.16 -4.42 -6.27
C ARG A 135 14.26 -3.00 -6.85
N ILE A 136 14.22 -2.91 -8.16
CA ILE A 136 14.33 -1.67 -8.93
C ILE A 136 13.02 -1.49 -9.69
N PRO A 137 12.25 -0.42 -9.43
CA PRO A 137 11.03 -0.14 -10.18
C PRO A 137 11.32 0.06 -11.67
N LEU A 138 10.51 -0.54 -12.54
CA LEU A 138 10.58 -0.34 -13.99
C LEU A 138 9.85 0.95 -14.43
N ASP A 139 8.93 1.47 -13.59
CA ASP A 139 8.24 2.72 -13.86
C ASP A 139 9.23 3.91 -13.74
N PRO A 140 9.50 4.65 -14.84
CA PRO A 140 10.42 5.79 -14.83
C PRO A 140 9.90 6.96 -13.98
N TYR A 141 8.63 6.97 -13.62
CA TYR A 141 8.01 7.99 -12.77
C TYR A 141 8.00 7.63 -11.28
N SER A 142 8.47 6.44 -10.90
CA SER A 142 8.60 6.08 -9.48
C SER A 142 9.40 7.13 -8.71
N GLY A 143 9.01 7.40 -7.49
CA GLY A 143 9.78 8.21 -6.54
C GLY A 143 11.00 7.50 -6.00
N TYR A 144 11.13 6.20 -6.26
CA TYR A 144 12.18 5.35 -5.74
C TYR A 144 13.11 4.87 -6.84
N THR A 145 14.42 4.96 -6.61
CA THR A 145 15.44 4.39 -7.51
C THR A 145 15.63 2.91 -7.24
N LYS A 146 15.48 2.49 -6.00
CA LYS A 146 15.56 1.10 -5.55
C LYS A 146 14.89 0.93 -4.20
N GLN A 147 14.63 -0.31 -3.85
CA GLN A 147 14.15 -0.71 -2.52
C GLN A 147 14.96 -1.93 -2.07
N LEU A 148 15.27 -2.02 -0.77
CA LEU A 148 15.78 -3.24 -0.15
C LEU A 148 14.65 -3.84 0.68
N VAL A 149 14.33 -5.10 0.44
CA VAL A 149 13.18 -5.80 1.02
C VAL A 149 13.68 -6.96 1.85
N TRP A 150 13.31 -7.01 3.11
CA TRP A 150 13.55 -8.14 4.01
C TRP A 150 12.33 -9.04 4.00
N ILE A 151 12.52 -10.29 3.59
CA ILE A 151 11.47 -11.31 3.49
C ILE A 151 11.89 -12.47 4.37
N ASP A 152 11.08 -12.81 5.39
CA ASP A 152 11.43 -13.95 6.24
C ASP A 152 11.40 -15.26 5.45
N LYS A 153 12.22 -16.20 5.90
CA LYS A 153 12.44 -17.48 5.18
C LYS A 153 11.40 -18.55 5.53
N GLU A 154 10.63 -18.35 6.59
CA GLU A 154 9.64 -19.32 7.07
C GLU A 154 8.32 -19.16 6.29
N ASP A 155 7.72 -17.99 6.39
CA ASP A 155 6.41 -17.69 5.78
C ASP A 155 6.48 -16.84 4.52
N TYR A 156 7.68 -16.41 4.13
CA TYR A 156 7.94 -15.48 3.00
C TYR A 156 7.21 -14.13 3.15
N LEU A 157 7.01 -13.66 4.38
CA LEU A 157 6.37 -12.39 4.66
C LEU A 157 7.38 -11.23 4.64
N VAL A 158 6.96 -10.10 4.09
CA VAL A 158 7.78 -8.88 4.10
C VAL A 158 7.83 -8.33 5.51
N GLN A 159 9.02 -8.18 6.08
CA GLN A 159 9.21 -7.64 7.42
C GLN A 159 9.55 -6.14 7.38
N LYS A 160 10.35 -5.74 6.38
CA LYS A 160 10.84 -4.37 6.26
C LYS A 160 11.19 -4.03 4.82
N ILE A 161 11.01 -2.75 4.45
CA ILE A 161 11.47 -2.20 3.18
C ILE A 161 12.20 -0.89 3.44
N HIS A 162 13.41 -0.74 2.89
CA HIS A 162 14.09 0.54 2.77
C HIS A 162 13.84 1.12 1.38
N HIS A 163 13.31 2.32 1.32
CA HIS A 163 13.06 3.06 0.08
C HIS A 163 14.14 4.12 -0.14
N PHE A 164 14.68 4.18 -1.35
CA PHE A 164 15.72 5.14 -1.74
C PHE A 164 15.16 6.12 -2.76
N ASP A 165 15.36 7.41 -2.51
CA ASP A 165 14.85 8.49 -3.37
C ASP A 165 15.56 8.56 -4.73
N ARG A 166 15.16 9.52 -5.58
CA ARG A 166 15.75 9.74 -6.91
C ARG A 166 17.21 10.16 -6.88
N LYS A 167 17.75 10.55 -5.73
CA LYS A 167 19.17 10.84 -5.50
C LYS A 167 19.89 9.65 -4.85
N SER A 168 19.21 8.50 -4.70
CA SER A 168 19.70 7.30 -4.05
C SER A 168 20.01 7.44 -2.56
N PHE A 169 19.46 8.45 -1.88
CA PHE A 169 19.52 8.55 -0.43
C PHE A 169 18.41 7.71 0.20
N HIS A 170 18.68 7.15 1.38
CA HIS A 170 17.67 6.45 2.17
C HIS A 170 16.60 7.45 2.60
N LEU A 171 15.41 7.31 1.99
CA LEU A 171 14.28 8.21 2.19
C LEU A 171 13.40 7.75 3.34
N LYS A 172 12.94 6.50 3.27
CA LYS A 172 11.93 5.93 4.17
C LYS A 172 12.26 4.49 4.55
N THR A 173 11.83 4.11 5.73
CA THR A 173 11.72 2.70 6.15
C THR A 173 10.25 2.37 6.35
N GLN A 174 9.79 1.32 5.69
CA GLN A 174 8.48 0.73 5.89
C GLN A 174 8.63 -0.58 6.66
N THR A 175 7.87 -0.77 7.72
CA THR A 175 7.85 -2.00 8.51
C THR A 175 6.45 -2.60 8.52
N PHE A 176 6.40 -3.93 8.64
CA PHE A 176 5.16 -4.70 8.63
C PHE A 176 5.13 -5.55 9.88
N GLY A 177 3.99 -5.56 10.55
CA GLY A 177 3.83 -6.31 11.80
C GLY A 177 2.41 -6.78 12.03
N GLU A 178 2.25 -7.52 13.13
CA GLU A 178 0.95 -8.02 13.56
C GLU A 178 0.26 -8.85 12.47
N TYR A 179 1.01 -9.70 11.78
CA TYR A 179 0.48 -10.57 10.74
C TYR A 179 -0.55 -11.53 11.29
N LYS A 180 -1.69 -11.64 10.59
CA LYS A 180 -2.72 -12.65 10.84
C LYS A 180 -2.99 -13.45 9.59
N GLN A 181 -3.22 -14.74 9.75
CA GLN A 181 -3.58 -15.62 8.65
C GLN A 181 -5.10 -15.70 8.51
N TYR A 182 -5.58 -15.57 7.27
CA TYR A 182 -6.97 -15.68 6.87
C TYR A 182 -7.13 -16.76 5.82
N LEU A 183 -8.32 -17.32 5.70
CA LEU A 183 -8.67 -18.36 4.72
C LEU A 183 -7.74 -19.59 4.76
N GLY A 184 -6.89 -19.73 5.79
CA GLY A 184 -5.91 -20.79 5.92
C GLY A 184 -4.61 -20.61 5.14
N PHE A 185 -4.50 -19.55 4.31
CA PHE A 185 -3.31 -19.30 3.48
C PHE A 185 -2.93 -17.83 3.33
N PHE A 186 -3.88 -16.90 3.37
CA PHE A 186 -3.65 -15.48 3.11
C PHE A 186 -3.14 -14.77 4.36
N TRP A 187 -2.00 -14.10 4.27
CA TRP A 187 -1.42 -13.32 5.35
C TRP A 187 -1.64 -11.83 5.18
N GLN A 188 -2.25 -11.18 6.16
CA GLN A 188 -2.48 -9.74 6.21
C GLN A 188 -1.69 -9.12 7.37
N PRO A 189 -0.79 -8.14 7.11
CA PRO A 189 -0.23 -7.33 8.19
C PRO A 189 -1.32 -6.41 8.75
N HIS A 190 -1.46 -6.38 10.07
CA HIS A 190 -2.40 -5.48 10.74
C HIS A 190 -1.78 -4.14 11.11
N ARG A 191 -0.46 -4.04 11.05
CA ARG A 191 0.28 -2.79 11.29
C ARG A 191 1.30 -2.58 10.18
N ILE A 192 1.23 -1.42 9.52
CA ILE A 192 2.23 -0.96 8.55
C ILE A 192 2.69 0.42 9.00
N GLU A 193 3.99 0.60 9.19
CA GLU A 193 4.56 1.88 9.58
C GLU A 193 5.53 2.38 8.51
N MET A 194 5.47 3.68 8.22
CA MET A 194 6.36 4.37 7.29
C MET A 194 7.08 5.48 8.05
N GLN A 195 8.38 5.31 8.27
CA GLN A 195 9.26 6.31 8.88
C GLN A 195 10.04 7.05 7.81
N ASN A 196 9.90 8.36 7.72
CA ASN A 196 10.66 9.20 6.80
C ASN A 196 11.91 9.75 7.53
N HIS A 197 13.10 9.41 7.00
CA HIS A 197 14.38 9.78 7.60
C HIS A 197 14.85 11.20 7.24
N GLN A 198 14.28 11.79 6.17
CA GLN A 198 14.67 13.13 5.73
C GLN A 198 13.93 14.24 6.47
N ASN A 199 12.65 14.00 6.85
CA ASN A 199 11.83 15.00 7.55
C ASN A 199 11.54 14.63 9.01
N GLY A 200 11.82 13.39 9.43
CA GLY A 200 11.62 12.89 10.78
C GLY A 200 10.16 12.59 11.15
N LYS A 201 9.25 12.59 10.16
CA LYS A 201 7.83 12.24 10.35
C LYS A 201 7.60 10.75 10.13
N SER A 202 6.50 10.24 10.66
CA SER A 202 6.04 8.89 10.37
C SER A 202 4.54 8.82 10.15
N SER A 203 4.10 7.70 9.58
CA SER A 203 2.68 7.36 9.46
C SER A 203 2.47 5.88 9.73
N VAL A 204 1.38 5.56 10.41
CA VAL A 204 1.03 4.18 10.78
C VAL A 204 -0.34 3.87 10.21
N LEU A 205 -0.46 2.74 9.51
CA LEU A 205 -1.72 2.13 9.10
C LEU A 205 -2.00 0.93 10.02
N LYS A 206 -3.18 0.91 10.61
CA LYS A 206 -3.68 -0.23 11.39
C LYS A 206 -4.92 -0.77 10.71
N PHE A 207 -4.94 -2.07 10.43
CA PHE A 207 -6.08 -2.75 9.82
C PHE A 207 -6.90 -3.43 10.90
N GLU A 208 -8.20 -3.19 10.85
CA GLU A 208 -9.18 -3.73 11.79
C GLU A 208 -10.32 -4.38 10.98
N GLU A 209 -11.07 -5.28 11.61
CA GLU A 209 -12.26 -5.90 11.02
C GLU A 209 -12.07 -6.40 9.58
N VAL A 210 -10.97 -7.11 9.32
CA VAL A 210 -10.69 -7.64 7.98
C VAL A 210 -11.63 -8.79 7.67
N LEU A 211 -12.47 -8.61 6.66
CA LEU A 211 -13.49 -9.56 6.20
C LEU A 211 -13.21 -9.96 4.75
N PHE A 212 -13.27 -11.24 4.45
CA PHE A 212 -13.08 -11.79 3.10
C PHE A 212 -14.40 -12.32 2.54
N LYS A 213 -14.45 -12.50 1.22
CA LYS A 213 -15.62 -13.10 0.50
C LYS A 213 -16.92 -12.34 0.76
N GLN A 214 -16.85 -11.01 0.66
CA GLN A 214 -17.99 -10.13 0.89
C GLN A 214 -18.91 -10.01 -0.34
N GLY A 215 -18.57 -10.68 -1.45
CA GLY A 215 -19.32 -10.62 -2.70
C GLY A 215 -19.14 -9.31 -3.46
N LEU A 216 -18.00 -8.65 -3.28
CA LEU A 216 -17.67 -7.44 -4.01
C LEU A 216 -17.45 -7.77 -5.50
N THR A 217 -17.87 -6.85 -6.36
CA THR A 217 -17.80 -6.99 -7.81
C THR A 217 -17.07 -5.81 -8.45
N ALA A 218 -16.72 -5.90 -9.72
CA ALA A 218 -16.11 -4.80 -10.46
C ALA A 218 -16.93 -3.49 -10.41
N ASN A 219 -18.25 -3.57 -10.23
CA ASN A 219 -19.12 -2.40 -10.11
C ASN A 219 -18.85 -1.59 -8.83
N ASP A 220 -18.36 -2.23 -7.78
CA ASP A 220 -18.01 -1.58 -6.51
C ASP A 220 -16.73 -0.74 -6.65
N PHE A 221 -15.94 -1.00 -7.68
CA PHE A 221 -14.67 -0.35 -7.96
C PHE A 221 -14.72 0.52 -9.22
N SER A 222 -15.73 1.36 -9.35
CA SER A 222 -15.89 2.29 -10.49
C SER A 222 -15.71 3.75 -10.05
N GLN A 223 -15.44 4.64 -11.00
CA GLN A 223 -15.42 6.08 -10.70
C GLN A 223 -16.80 6.59 -10.20
N ASN A 224 -17.89 5.91 -10.53
CA ASN A 224 -19.20 6.22 -9.98
C ASN A 224 -19.32 5.78 -8.52
N SER A 225 -18.68 4.67 -8.14
CA SER A 225 -18.61 4.22 -6.74
C SER A 225 -17.90 5.23 -5.86
N LEU A 226 -16.80 5.87 -6.36
CA LEU A 226 -16.12 6.95 -5.65
C LEU A 226 -17.06 8.08 -5.23
N LYS A 227 -18.02 8.46 -6.10
CA LYS A 227 -18.95 9.56 -5.82
C LYS A 227 -20.05 9.17 -4.82
N ARG A 228 -20.33 7.88 -4.70
CA ARG A 228 -21.38 7.32 -3.81
C ARG A 228 -20.83 6.92 -2.44
N SER A 229 -19.53 6.87 -2.28
CA SER A 229 -18.83 6.51 -1.04
C SER A 229 -18.96 7.62 0.01
N ARG A 230 -20.20 7.90 0.47
CA ARG A 230 -20.51 8.88 1.51
C ARG A 230 -20.85 8.17 2.81
#